data_49b58e197607b88e5b115ceb27683245
#
_entry.id   49b58e197607b88e5b115ceb27683245
#
_cell.length_a   1.000
_cell.length_b   1.000
_cell.length_c   1.000
_cell.angle_alpha   90.00
_cell.angle_beta   90.00
_cell.angle_gamma   90.00
#
_symmetry.space_group_name_H-M   'P 1'
#
loop_
_entity.id
_entity.type
_entity.pdbx_description
1 polymer ?
#
loop_
_entity_poly.entity_id
_entity_poly.type
_entity_poly.pdbx_seq_one_letter_code
_entity_poly.pdbx_strand_id
1 'polypeptide(L)'
;MKAWVFKVNTKRGWEFDEYFRARTRGAYEMGDEGWIRSASSLRYLREEVKRGDIFLCYEVDRKRVVGLARAASDGRDVGMGSLIDFCSPCEAVRLENPLTRKPDLEHIWAFSPYRGRGTVQKIDADEFARLRRVILRKNPRQAEPLRRLLGVSK
;
A
#
# COMPACT_ATOMS: atom_id res chain seq x y z
N MET A 1 3.28 12.33 -6.83
CA MET A 1 3.14 11.16 -5.92
C MET A 1 1.71 10.66 -6.00
N LYS A 2 1.57 9.42 -6.36
CA LYS A 2 0.28 8.73 -6.41
C LYS A 2 0.14 7.82 -5.21
N ALA A 3 -1.09 7.39 -4.94
CA ALA A 3 -1.36 6.42 -3.89
C ALA A 3 -2.05 5.18 -4.46
N TRP A 4 -1.69 4.06 -3.90
CA TRP A 4 -2.14 2.74 -4.29
C TRP A 4 -2.57 1.96 -3.06
N VAL A 5 -3.50 1.05 -3.22
CA VAL A 5 -3.79 0.03 -2.22
C VAL A 5 -3.14 -1.27 -2.65
N PHE A 6 -2.40 -1.88 -1.73
CA PHE A 6 -1.92 -3.24 -1.88
C PHE A 6 -2.72 -4.15 -0.96
N LYS A 7 -3.37 -5.16 -1.51
CA LYS A 7 -4.30 -6.04 -0.78
C LYS A 7 -3.69 -7.40 -0.53
N VAL A 8 -3.79 -7.84 0.71
CA VAL A 8 -3.33 -9.17 1.15
C VAL A 8 -4.43 -9.84 1.96
N ASN A 9 -4.56 -11.15 1.78
CA ASN A 9 -5.38 -12.00 2.65
C ASN A 9 -4.44 -12.78 3.58
N THR A 10 -4.44 -12.45 4.86
CA THR A 10 -3.52 -13.06 5.83
C THR A 10 -3.78 -14.56 6.06
N LYS A 11 -4.97 -15.04 5.73
CA LYS A 11 -5.31 -16.46 5.80
C LYS A 11 -4.59 -17.32 4.76
N ARG A 12 -3.98 -16.67 3.76
CA ARG A 12 -3.19 -17.37 2.72
C ARG A 12 -1.69 -17.41 3.03
N GLY A 13 -1.30 -17.16 4.29
CA GLY A 13 0.06 -17.37 4.77
C GLY A 13 1.01 -16.20 4.57
N TRP A 14 0.53 -15.03 4.20
CA TRP A 14 1.37 -13.85 4.05
C TRP A 14 0.80 -12.65 4.82
N GLU A 15 1.67 -12.00 5.59
CA GLU A 15 1.33 -10.83 6.38
C GLU A 15 2.31 -9.68 6.10
N PHE A 16 1.82 -8.45 6.16
CA PHE A 16 2.67 -7.27 6.03
C PHE A 16 3.68 -7.10 7.17
N ASP A 17 3.49 -7.78 8.30
CA ASP A 17 4.36 -7.67 9.47
C ASP A 17 5.83 -7.98 9.17
N GLU A 18 6.09 -9.00 8.38
CA GLU A 18 7.45 -9.33 7.95
C GLU A 18 8.10 -8.16 7.20
N TYR A 19 7.29 -7.47 6.45
CA TYR A 19 7.67 -6.32 5.66
C TYR A 19 8.14 -5.15 6.50
N PHE A 20 7.39 -4.83 7.56
CA PHE A 20 7.74 -3.74 8.46
C PHE A 20 8.89 -4.08 9.40
N ARG A 21 9.20 -5.35 9.59
CA ARG A 21 10.32 -5.83 10.42
C ARG A 21 11.62 -5.99 9.65
N ALA A 22 11.52 -6.24 8.35
CA ALA A 22 12.69 -6.48 7.53
C ALA A 22 13.50 -5.20 7.38
N ARG A 23 14.76 -5.24 7.79
CA ARG A 23 15.74 -4.19 7.51
C ARG A 23 16.28 -4.30 6.07
N THR A 24 15.78 -5.23 5.32
CA THR A 24 16.15 -5.48 3.93
C THR A 24 15.10 -4.91 3.01
N ARG A 25 15.53 -4.43 1.85
CA ARG A 25 14.64 -4.03 0.78
C ARG A 25 13.78 -5.23 0.40
N GLY A 26 12.48 -5.14 0.68
CA GLY A 26 11.54 -6.13 0.19
C GLY A 26 11.30 -5.91 -1.28
N ALA A 27 11.83 -6.77 -2.11
CA ALA A 27 11.39 -6.87 -3.49
C ALA A 27 10.16 -7.77 -3.53
N TYR A 28 9.04 -7.26 -4.00
CA TYR A 28 7.90 -8.08 -4.30
C TYR A 28 7.96 -8.49 -5.76
N GLU A 29 8.41 -9.69 -5.96
CA GLU A 29 8.23 -10.36 -7.23
C GLU A 29 6.78 -10.80 -7.34
N MET A 30 6.04 -10.08 -8.15
CA MET A 30 4.66 -10.41 -8.43
C MET A 30 4.60 -11.19 -9.72
N GLY A 31 5.00 -12.45 -9.63
CA GLY A 31 5.09 -13.33 -10.78
C GLY A 31 3.75 -13.90 -11.23
N ASP A 32 3.77 -14.51 -12.41
CA ASP A 32 2.65 -15.23 -13.03
C ASP A 32 2.13 -16.40 -12.19
N GLU A 33 2.85 -16.81 -11.17
CA GLU A 33 2.56 -17.99 -10.38
C GLU A 33 1.47 -17.79 -9.32
N GLY A 34 0.61 -16.82 -9.49
CA GLY A 34 -0.67 -16.86 -8.81
C GLY A 34 -0.94 -15.82 -7.75
N TRP A 35 -0.04 -14.90 -7.47
CA TRP A 35 -0.28 -13.84 -6.50
C TRP A 35 -1.13 -12.70 -7.07
N ILE A 36 -0.83 -12.27 -8.31
CA ILE A 36 -1.60 -11.24 -8.98
C ILE A 36 -2.16 -11.80 -10.27
N ARG A 37 -3.44 -12.09 -10.26
CA ARG A 37 -4.17 -12.58 -11.45
C ARG A 37 -4.86 -11.46 -12.22
N SER A 38 -4.98 -10.30 -11.62
CA SER A 38 -5.64 -9.15 -12.24
C SER A 38 -4.73 -8.48 -13.25
N ALA A 39 -5.17 -8.44 -14.51
CA ALA A 39 -4.46 -7.74 -15.57
C ALA A 39 -4.28 -6.26 -15.28
N SER A 40 -5.26 -5.61 -14.64
CA SER A 40 -5.16 -4.21 -14.25
C SER A 40 -4.11 -3.98 -13.16
N SER A 41 -4.03 -4.86 -12.16
CA SER A 41 -2.98 -4.77 -11.13
C SER A 41 -1.59 -4.92 -11.72
N LEU A 42 -1.39 -5.88 -12.61
CA LEU A 42 -0.10 -6.07 -13.30
C LEU A 42 0.27 -4.85 -14.15
N ARG A 43 -0.70 -4.28 -14.85
CA ARG A 43 -0.47 -3.05 -15.64
C ARG A 43 -0.07 -1.88 -14.74
N TYR A 44 -0.74 -1.68 -13.61
CA TYR A 44 -0.37 -0.64 -12.66
C TYR A 44 1.06 -0.80 -12.18
N LEU A 45 1.43 -2.00 -11.79
CA LEU A 45 2.77 -2.31 -11.29
C LEU A 45 3.86 -2.14 -12.36
N ARG A 46 3.58 -2.52 -13.60
CA ARG A 46 4.52 -2.42 -14.71
C ARG A 46 4.69 -0.99 -15.24
N GLU A 47 3.60 -0.26 -15.36
CA GLU A 47 3.55 0.94 -16.19
C GLU A 47 3.28 2.23 -15.40
N GLU A 48 2.52 2.18 -14.32
CA GLU A 48 2.01 3.38 -13.67
C GLU A 48 2.64 3.70 -12.32
N VAL A 49 3.10 2.72 -11.58
CA VAL A 49 3.77 2.95 -10.28
C VAL A 49 5.11 3.62 -10.52
N LYS A 50 5.35 4.70 -9.80
CA LYS A 50 6.60 5.46 -9.87
C LYS A 50 7.29 5.51 -8.51
N ARG A 51 8.60 5.68 -8.54
CA ARG A 51 9.39 5.92 -7.35
C ARG A 51 8.78 7.05 -6.53
N GLY A 52 8.59 6.83 -5.25
CA GLY A 52 7.99 7.78 -4.34
C GLY A 52 6.48 7.64 -4.17
N ASP A 53 5.84 6.83 -4.98
CA ASP A 53 4.42 6.52 -4.79
C ASP A 53 4.18 5.78 -3.47
N ILE A 54 3.01 5.98 -2.89
CA ILE A 54 2.66 5.42 -1.58
C ILE A 54 1.74 4.22 -1.75
N PHE A 55 2.05 3.15 -1.04
CA PHE A 55 1.18 1.99 -0.92
C PHE A 55 0.55 1.96 0.47
N LEU A 56 -0.77 1.86 0.49
CA LEU A 56 -1.52 1.53 1.69
C LEU A 56 -1.65 0.01 1.76
N CYS A 57 -1.09 -0.57 2.81
CA CYS A 57 -1.06 -2.02 3.01
C CYS A 57 -2.36 -2.48 3.67
N TYR A 58 -3.25 -3.06 2.90
CA TYR A 58 -4.61 -3.44 3.31
C TYR A 58 -4.77 -4.95 3.47
N GLU A 59 -5.17 -5.36 4.66
CA GLU A 59 -5.54 -6.74 4.97
C GLU A 59 -7.03 -6.94 4.70
N VAL A 60 -7.36 -7.65 3.63
CA VAL A 60 -8.76 -7.81 3.18
C VAL A 60 -9.61 -8.63 4.15
N ASP A 61 -9.02 -9.64 4.79
CA ASP A 61 -9.70 -10.50 5.76
C ASP A 61 -9.94 -9.78 7.10
N ARG A 62 -8.99 -8.96 7.54
CA ARG A 62 -9.09 -8.16 8.77
C ARG A 62 -9.68 -6.77 8.52
N LYS A 63 -9.93 -6.42 7.27
CA LYS A 63 -10.56 -5.16 6.84
C LYS A 63 -9.89 -3.91 7.41
N ARG A 64 -8.56 -3.84 7.31
CA ARG A 64 -7.79 -2.72 7.87
C ARG A 64 -6.53 -2.40 7.06
N VAL A 65 -6.17 -1.13 7.04
CA VAL A 65 -4.85 -0.69 6.59
C VAL A 65 -3.90 -0.72 7.77
N VAL A 66 -2.86 -1.55 7.68
CA VAL A 66 -1.92 -1.78 8.79
C VAL A 66 -0.65 -0.95 8.69
N GLY A 67 -0.38 -0.37 7.55
CA GLY A 67 0.80 0.43 7.35
C GLY A 67 0.88 1.08 5.98
N LEU A 68 1.92 1.87 5.81
CA LEU A 68 2.24 2.57 4.56
C LEU A 68 3.65 2.20 4.14
N ALA A 69 3.86 2.11 2.84
CA ALA A 69 5.18 1.93 2.26
C ALA A 69 5.35 2.87 1.05
N ARG A 70 6.59 3.31 0.82
CA ARG A 70 6.93 4.15 -0.33
C ARG A 70 7.67 3.31 -1.36
N ALA A 71 7.26 3.40 -2.62
CA ALA A 71 7.96 2.74 -3.71
C ALA A 71 9.38 3.27 -3.86
N ALA A 72 10.36 2.37 -3.86
CA ALA A 72 11.79 2.72 -4.01
C ALA A 72 12.22 2.85 -5.46
N SER A 73 11.43 2.31 -6.37
CA SER A 73 11.70 2.35 -7.81
C SER A 73 10.39 2.50 -8.59
N ASP A 74 10.51 2.85 -9.87
CA ASP A 74 9.42 2.70 -10.79
C ASP A 74 9.04 1.23 -10.93
N GLY A 75 7.76 0.97 -11.18
CA GLY A 75 7.30 -0.36 -11.55
C GLY A 75 7.97 -0.81 -12.83
N ARG A 76 8.30 -2.09 -12.91
CA ARG A 76 8.97 -2.67 -14.07
C ARG A 76 8.56 -4.11 -14.29
N ASP A 77 8.62 -4.53 -15.53
CA ASP A 77 8.47 -5.93 -15.92
C ASP A 77 9.84 -6.60 -15.87
N VAL A 78 9.95 -7.66 -15.10
CA VAL A 78 11.19 -8.48 -15.02
C VAL A 78 11.07 -9.80 -15.76
N GLY A 79 10.07 -9.94 -16.65
CA GLY A 79 9.88 -11.13 -17.47
C GLY A 79 9.14 -12.28 -16.77
N MET A 80 9.10 -12.29 -15.45
CA MET A 80 8.36 -13.25 -14.63
C MET A 80 7.22 -12.61 -13.85
N GLY A 81 6.89 -11.36 -14.18
CA GLY A 81 5.90 -10.56 -13.48
C GLY A 81 6.39 -9.15 -13.25
N SER A 82 5.72 -8.42 -12.39
CA SER A 82 6.10 -7.06 -12.05
C SER A 82 6.76 -7.00 -10.68
N LEU A 83 7.85 -6.26 -10.59
CA LEU A 83 8.61 -6.08 -9.37
C LEU A 83 8.43 -4.67 -8.85
N ILE A 84 8.15 -4.55 -7.56
CA ILE A 84 8.25 -3.29 -6.85
C ILE A 84 9.23 -3.47 -5.71
N ASP A 85 10.29 -2.69 -5.73
CA ASP A 85 11.18 -2.58 -4.60
C ASP A 85 10.53 -1.70 -3.54
N PHE A 86 10.14 -2.28 -2.47
CA PHE A 86 9.68 -1.52 -1.32
C PHE A 86 10.87 -1.05 -0.49
N CYS A 87 10.67 0.06 0.14
CA CYS A 87 11.72 0.77 0.83
C CYS A 87 12.22 0.06 2.08
N SER A 88 13.43 0.41 2.46
CA SER A 88 13.95 0.11 3.78
C SER A 88 13.00 0.58 4.90
N PRO A 89 13.14 0.08 6.13
CA PRO A 89 12.23 0.44 7.25
C PRO A 89 12.07 1.94 7.52
N CYS A 90 13.00 2.76 7.06
CA CYS A 90 12.87 4.22 7.18
C CYS A 90 11.81 4.83 6.26
N GLU A 91 11.39 4.12 5.22
CA GLU A 91 10.38 4.56 4.28
C GLU A 91 9.07 3.75 4.37
N ALA A 92 9.00 2.82 5.31
CA ALA A 92 7.79 2.07 5.62
C ALA A 92 7.40 2.33 7.07
N VAL A 93 6.12 2.57 7.32
CA VAL A 93 5.59 2.84 8.66
C VAL A 93 4.42 1.91 8.94
N ARG A 94 4.57 1.10 9.99
CA ARG A 94 3.45 0.36 10.55
C ARG A 94 2.61 1.31 11.39
N LEU A 95 1.31 1.34 11.19
CA LEU A 95 0.41 2.19 11.96
C LEU A 95 0.15 1.61 13.35
N GLU A 96 0.35 2.40 14.40
CA GLU A 96 -0.04 2.04 15.75
C GLU A 96 -1.56 1.84 15.85
N ASN A 97 -2.30 2.69 15.16
CA ASN A 97 -3.75 2.59 15.05
C ASN A 97 -4.13 2.38 13.58
N PRO A 98 -4.34 1.12 13.17
CA PRO A 98 -4.74 0.82 11.80
C PRO A 98 -6.01 1.54 11.38
N LEU A 99 -6.13 1.84 10.10
CA LEU A 99 -7.36 2.36 9.54
C LEU A 99 -8.35 1.22 9.34
N THR A 100 -9.54 1.37 9.88
CA THR A 100 -10.60 0.39 9.76
C THR A 100 -11.46 0.65 8.52
N ARG A 101 -12.02 -0.41 7.94
CA ARG A 101 -12.92 -0.29 6.80
C ARG A 101 -14.08 0.66 7.10
N LYS A 102 -14.62 0.59 8.29
CA LYS A 102 -15.62 1.53 8.83
C LYS A 102 -15.13 2.08 10.17
N PRO A 103 -15.11 3.38 10.37
CA PRO A 103 -15.53 4.45 9.44
C PRO A 103 -14.41 4.99 8.53
N ASP A 104 -13.13 4.64 8.76
CA ASP A 104 -11.98 5.34 8.17
C ASP A 104 -11.91 5.25 6.64
N LEU A 105 -12.20 4.07 6.10
CA LEU A 105 -12.08 3.77 4.67
C LEU A 105 -13.43 3.77 3.95
N GLU A 106 -14.48 4.17 4.67
CA GLU A 106 -15.82 4.26 4.11
C GLU A 106 -15.85 5.29 2.98
N HIS A 107 -16.54 4.97 1.90
CA HIS A 107 -16.62 5.80 0.68
C HIS A 107 -15.31 5.96 -0.10
N ILE A 108 -14.27 5.22 0.24
CA ILE A 108 -13.06 5.13 -0.57
C ILE A 108 -13.22 3.95 -1.53
N TRP A 109 -13.27 4.26 -2.80
CA TRP A 109 -13.54 3.30 -3.85
C TRP A 109 -12.60 2.09 -3.89
N ALA A 110 -11.31 2.33 -3.71
CA ALA A 110 -10.29 1.29 -3.76
C ALA A 110 -10.46 0.20 -2.69
N PHE A 111 -11.19 0.48 -1.62
CA PHE A 111 -11.48 -0.46 -0.53
C PHE A 111 -12.87 -1.08 -0.62
N SER A 112 -13.65 -0.75 -1.64
CA SER A 112 -14.98 -1.31 -1.82
C SER A 112 -14.90 -2.81 -2.11
N PRO A 113 -15.70 -3.65 -1.42
CA PRO A 113 -15.72 -5.09 -1.66
C PRO A 113 -16.26 -5.45 -3.04
N TYR A 114 -16.99 -4.56 -3.67
CA TYR A 114 -17.63 -4.79 -4.96
C TYR A 114 -16.76 -4.43 -6.15
N ARG A 115 -15.71 -3.66 -5.95
CA ARG A 115 -14.95 -3.06 -7.04
C ARG A 115 -13.45 -3.23 -6.98
N GLY A 116 -12.91 -3.86 -6.07
CA GLY A 116 -11.47 -3.97 -5.94
C GLY A 116 -11.01 -5.42 -5.92
N ARG A 117 -11.34 -6.21 -6.90
CA ARG A 117 -10.87 -7.60 -6.97
C ARG A 117 -9.37 -7.71 -7.25
N GLY A 118 -8.74 -6.64 -7.71
CA GLY A 118 -7.30 -6.63 -7.95
C GLY A 118 -6.48 -6.44 -6.67
N THR A 119 -5.31 -7.05 -6.64
CA THR A 119 -4.35 -6.92 -5.53
C THR A 119 -3.84 -5.49 -5.38
N VAL A 120 -3.68 -4.77 -6.49
CA VAL A 120 -3.28 -3.37 -6.53
C VAL A 120 -4.40 -2.53 -7.13
N GLN A 121 -4.77 -1.47 -6.42
CA GLN A 121 -5.78 -0.53 -6.85
C GLN A 121 -5.27 0.90 -6.70
N LYS A 122 -5.65 1.75 -7.64
CA LYS A 122 -5.32 3.17 -7.58
C LYS A 122 -6.27 3.90 -6.63
N ILE A 123 -5.73 4.85 -5.87
CA ILE A 123 -6.52 5.76 -5.04
C ILE A 123 -6.54 7.12 -5.73
N ASP A 124 -7.71 7.71 -5.86
CA ASP A 124 -7.85 9.05 -6.42
C ASP A 124 -7.18 10.09 -5.53
N ALA A 125 -6.68 11.16 -6.15
CA ALA A 125 -5.95 12.21 -5.45
C ALA A 125 -6.75 12.84 -4.31
N ASP A 126 -8.04 13.09 -4.52
CA ASP A 126 -8.93 13.66 -3.51
C ASP A 126 -9.19 12.68 -2.35
N GLU A 127 -9.36 11.43 -2.66
CA GLU A 127 -9.50 10.37 -1.66
C GLU A 127 -8.22 10.23 -0.85
N PHE A 128 -7.07 10.27 -1.50
CA PHE A 128 -5.78 10.21 -0.82
C PHE A 128 -5.56 11.42 0.09
N ALA A 129 -5.95 12.62 -0.34
CA ALA A 129 -5.88 13.82 0.50
C ALA A 129 -6.72 13.67 1.79
N ARG A 130 -7.89 13.05 1.69
CA ARG A 130 -8.72 12.73 2.86
C ARG A 130 -8.07 11.69 3.75
N LEU A 131 -7.54 10.62 3.16
CA LEU A 131 -6.87 9.55 3.89
C LEU A 131 -5.64 10.05 4.66
N ARG A 132 -4.83 10.94 4.08
CA ARG A 132 -3.68 11.53 4.78
C ARG A 132 -4.10 12.18 6.10
N ARG A 133 -5.21 12.92 6.09
CA ARG A 133 -5.74 13.54 7.32
C ARG A 133 -6.18 12.51 8.34
N VAL A 134 -6.86 11.47 7.91
CA VAL A 134 -7.30 10.39 8.80
C VAL A 134 -6.10 9.64 9.40
N ILE A 135 -5.11 9.31 8.59
CA ILE A 135 -3.89 8.63 9.01
C ILE A 135 -3.20 9.41 10.13
N LEU A 136 -2.96 10.70 9.91
CA LEU A 136 -2.28 11.57 10.88
C LEU A 136 -3.10 11.77 12.16
N ARG A 137 -4.41 11.95 12.04
CA ARG A 137 -5.30 12.12 13.19
C ARG A 137 -5.34 10.88 14.08
N LYS A 138 -5.37 9.69 13.49
CA LYS A 138 -5.40 8.43 14.24
C LYS A 138 -4.05 8.03 14.85
N ASN A 139 -2.97 8.55 14.30
CA ASN A 139 -1.62 8.17 14.70
C ASN A 139 -0.77 9.37 15.12
N PRO A 140 -1.20 10.13 16.15
CA PRO A 140 -0.52 11.36 16.53
C PRO A 140 0.91 11.14 17.03
N ARG A 141 1.21 9.99 17.64
CA ARG A 141 2.55 9.64 18.11
C ARG A 141 3.52 9.36 16.95
N GLN A 142 2.99 9.06 15.79
CA GLN A 142 3.76 8.78 14.57
C GLN A 142 3.71 9.95 13.58
N ALA A 143 3.28 11.12 14.01
CA ALA A 143 3.05 12.25 13.10
C ALA A 143 4.28 12.60 12.25
N GLU A 144 5.48 12.61 12.86
CA GLU A 144 6.71 12.98 12.16
C GLU A 144 7.09 11.98 11.04
N PRO A 145 7.26 10.68 11.32
CA PRO A 145 7.59 9.72 10.28
C PRO A 145 6.49 9.63 9.21
N LEU A 146 5.23 9.75 9.58
CA LEU A 146 4.12 9.73 8.64
C LEU A 146 4.11 10.96 7.73
N ARG A 147 4.34 12.16 8.26
CA ARG A 147 4.44 13.38 7.45
C ARG A 147 5.58 13.29 6.45
N ARG A 148 6.72 12.81 6.89
CA ARG A 148 7.89 12.62 6.02
C ARG A 148 7.57 11.65 4.89
N LEU A 149 6.96 10.50 5.20
CA LEU A 149 6.59 9.50 4.21
C LEU A 149 5.53 10.03 3.24
N LEU A 150 4.53 10.73 3.76
CA LEU A 150 3.42 11.27 2.96
C LEU A 150 3.76 12.58 2.23
N GLY A 151 4.94 13.14 2.45
CA GLY A 151 5.33 14.41 1.84
C GLY A 151 4.50 15.60 2.31
N VAL A 152 4.01 15.58 3.55
CA VAL A 152 3.18 16.64 4.12
C VAL A 152 4.03 17.55 5.00
N SER A 153 3.99 18.85 4.73
CA SER A 153 4.65 19.86 5.57
C SER A 153 4.02 19.93 6.97
N LYS A 154 4.80 20.44 7.93
CA LYS A 154 4.32 20.69 9.31
C LYS A 154 3.15 21.68 9.32
#